data_716c7a7a1cf95f983d2e659fc2c6aa8e
#
_entry.id   716c7a7a1cf95f983d2e659fc2c6aa8e
#
_cell.length_a   1.000
_cell.length_b   1.000
_cell.length_c   1.000
_cell.angle_alpha   90.00
_cell.angle_beta   90.00
_cell.angle_gamma   90.00
#
_symmetry.space_group_name_H-M   'P 1'
#
loop_
_entity.id
_entity.type
_entity.pdbx_description
1 polymer ?
#
loop_
_entity_poly.entity_id
_entity_poly.type
_entity_poly.pdbx_seq_one_letter_code
_entity_poly.pdbx_strand_id
1 'polypeptide(L)'
;MPRYFAFLRAINVGGHIVKMERLRELFESLGFVNVETFIASGNVIFETKSRTPKALKKKIEELLRESLGYEVATFLRTDKELIQIARYRAFADSALAVATSHNIGFIEEPLSDDAGKSLMELQSDIDQFHINGREVYWLSRMKQGESTFSNAVFERVSKSKATFRGVNTISRLAAKYLD
;
A
#
# COMPACT_ATOMS: atom_id res chain seq x y z
N MET A 1 8.00 -21.80 -0.90
CA MET A 1 7.42 -20.87 -1.89
C MET A 1 7.50 -19.44 -1.37
N PRO A 2 7.89 -18.49 -2.20
CA PRO A 2 7.85 -17.09 -1.79
C PRO A 2 6.44 -16.62 -1.43
N ARG A 3 6.35 -15.83 -0.37
CA ARG A 3 5.11 -15.17 0.05
C ARG A 3 5.14 -13.71 -0.39
N TYR A 4 4.00 -13.24 -0.85
CA TYR A 4 3.81 -11.87 -1.27
C TYR A 4 2.63 -11.22 -0.55
N PHE A 5 2.76 -9.92 -0.35
CA PHE A 5 1.69 -9.06 0.17
C PHE A 5 1.26 -8.13 -0.96
N ALA A 6 0.01 -8.23 -1.35
CA ALA A 6 -0.56 -7.38 -2.39
C ALA A 6 -1.42 -6.30 -1.75
N PHE A 7 -1.09 -5.06 -2.01
CA PHE A 7 -1.88 -3.90 -1.60
C PHE A 7 -2.62 -3.39 -2.84
N LEU A 8 -3.95 -3.45 -2.79
CA LEU A 8 -4.80 -3.13 -3.93
C LEU A 8 -5.32 -1.70 -3.80
N ARG A 9 -5.15 -0.92 -4.87
CA ARG A 9 -5.59 0.47 -4.90
C ARG A 9 -7.07 0.55 -5.21
N ALA A 10 -7.81 1.25 -4.34
CA ALA A 10 -9.20 1.63 -4.58
C ALA A 10 -10.14 0.47 -4.92
N ILE A 11 -9.91 -0.71 -4.33
CA ILE A 11 -10.71 -1.92 -4.63
C ILE A 11 -12.18 -1.77 -4.19
N ASN A 12 -12.44 -1.02 -3.12
CA ASN A 12 -13.78 -0.81 -2.55
C ASN A 12 -14.15 0.68 -2.47
N VAL A 13 -13.91 1.43 -3.54
CA VAL A 13 -14.15 2.88 -3.60
C VAL A 13 -15.07 3.20 -4.79
N GLY A 14 -15.82 4.30 -4.69
CA GLY A 14 -16.65 4.79 -5.78
C GLY A 14 -17.84 3.89 -6.14
N GLY A 15 -18.41 3.21 -5.16
CA GLY A 15 -19.54 2.29 -5.37
C GLY A 15 -19.15 0.88 -5.79
N HIS A 16 -17.84 0.63 -5.99
CA HIS A 16 -17.33 -0.72 -6.23
C HIS A 16 -17.17 -1.44 -4.91
N ILE A 17 -17.78 -2.60 -4.78
CA ILE A 17 -17.67 -3.47 -3.60
C ILE A 17 -17.23 -4.85 -4.05
N VAL A 18 -16.09 -5.31 -3.55
CA VAL A 18 -15.60 -6.66 -3.78
C VAL A 18 -15.50 -7.37 -2.44
N LYS A 19 -16.24 -8.47 -2.30
CA LYS A 19 -16.19 -9.30 -1.09
C LYS A 19 -14.80 -9.94 -0.98
N MET A 20 -14.29 -10.05 0.24
CA MET A 20 -12.99 -10.68 0.52
C MET A 20 -12.92 -12.10 -0.01
N GLU A 21 -14.01 -12.87 0.12
CA GLU A 21 -14.09 -14.23 -0.39
C GLU A 21 -13.93 -14.28 -1.91
N ARG A 22 -14.59 -13.37 -2.64
CA ARG A 22 -14.47 -13.27 -4.10
C ARG A 22 -13.02 -12.91 -4.50
N LEU A 23 -12.41 -11.99 -3.78
CA LEU A 23 -11.04 -11.59 -4.02
C LEU A 23 -10.06 -12.75 -3.81
N ARG A 24 -10.27 -13.54 -2.74
CA ARG A 24 -9.48 -14.74 -2.48
C ARG A 24 -9.62 -15.76 -3.62
N GLU A 25 -10.85 -16.03 -4.06
CA GLU A 25 -11.12 -16.94 -5.18
C GLU A 25 -10.42 -16.52 -6.46
N LEU A 26 -10.39 -15.21 -6.76
CA LEU A 26 -9.72 -14.68 -7.93
C LEU A 26 -8.20 -14.93 -7.86
N PHE A 27 -7.59 -14.70 -6.72
CA PHE A 27 -6.16 -14.97 -6.53
C PHE A 27 -5.85 -16.48 -6.61
N GLU A 28 -6.70 -17.33 -6.02
CA GLU A 28 -6.57 -18.77 -6.11
C GLU A 28 -6.68 -19.27 -7.55
N SER A 29 -7.50 -18.62 -8.39
CA SER A 29 -7.64 -18.97 -9.80
C SER A 29 -6.35 -18.78 -10.62
N LEU A 30 -5.40 -17.99 -10.13
CA LEU A 30 -4.08 -17.84 -10.72
C LEU A 30 -3.08 -18.93 -10.33
N GLY A 31 -3.54 -19.91 -9.54
CA GLY A 31 -2.69 -20.99 -9.03
C GLY A 31 -1.93 -20.63 -7.78
N PHE A 32 -2.26 -19.52 -7.14
CA PHE A 32 -1.66 -19.12 -5.87
C PHE A 32 -2.23 -19.96 -4.73
N VAL A 33 -1.41 -20.22 -3.73
CA VAL A 33 -1.80 -21.03 -2.57
C VAL A 33 -1.71 -20.21 -1.29
N ASN A 34 -2.35 -20.72 -0.23
CA ASN A 34 -2.41 -20.06 1.08
C ASN A 34 -2.85 -18.60 0.96
N VAL A 35 -3.87 -18.37 0.13
CA VAL A 35 -4.42 -17.04 -0.10
C VAL A 35 -5.29 -16.62 1.09
N GLU A 36 -4.93 -15.49 1.69
CA GLU A 36 -5.68 -14.88 2.78
C GLU A 36 -5.90 -13.40 2.49
N THR A 37 -6.96 -12.86 3.07
CA THR A 37 -7.21 -11.42 3.08
C THR A 37 -7.06 -10.90 4.50
N PHE A 38 -6.64 -9.65 4.64
CA PHE A 38 -6.40 -9.03 5.94
C PHE A 38 -7.00 -7.63 5.97
N ILE A 39 -8.03 -7.45 6.79
CA ILE A 39 -8.82 -6.21 6.88
C ILE A 39 -9.50 -5.88 5.54
N ALA A 40 -10.59 -5.13 5.56
CA ALA A 40 -11.47 -4.92 4.40
C ALA A 40 -10.92 -4.03 3.28
N SER A 41 -9.67 -3.56 3.34
CA SER A 41 -9.13 -2.55 2.44
C SER A 41 -8.29 -3.07 1.28
N GLY A 42 -8.42 -4.36 0.93
CA GLY A 42 -7.70 -4.92 -0.21
C GLY A 42 -6.26 -5.30 0.07
N ASN A 43 -6.03 -5.97 1.17
CA ASN A 43 -4.73 -6.56 1.50
C ASN A 43 -4.84 -8.07 1.29
N VAL A 44 -4.08 -8.61 0.34
CA VAL A 44 -4.10 -10.04 0.02
C VAL A 44 -2.72 -10.62 0.23
N ILE A 45 -2.66 -11.73 0.94
CA ILE A 45 -1.43 -12.47 1.19
C ILE A 45 -1.51 -13.78 0.43
N PHE A 46 -0.46 -14.14 -0.28
CA PHE A 46 -0.45 -15.38 -1.06
C PHE A 46 0.96 -15.92 -1.24
N GLU A 47 1.05 -17.19 -1.58
CA GLU A 47 2.32 -17.86 -1.90
C GLU A 47 2.28 -18.37 -3.33
N THR A 48 3.43 -18.34 -4.01
CA THR A 48 3.57 -18.82 -5.38
C THR A 48 5.01 -19.25 -5.65
N LYS A 49 5.19 -20.13 -6.62
CA LYS A 49 6.52 -20.53 -7.08
C LYS A 49 7.25 -19.43 -7.86
N SER A 50 6.52 -18.48 -8.39
CA SER A 50 7.10 -17.38 -9.16
C SER A 50 7.95 -16.47 -8.28
N ARG A 51 9.09 -16.05 -8.82
CA ARG A 51 10.02 -15.12 -8.18
C ARG A 51 10.14 -13.81 -8.95
N THR A 52 9.22 -13.56 -9.85
CA THR A 52 9.22 -12.37 -10.71
C THR A 52 8.05 -11.45 -10.35
N PRO A 53 8.24 -10.49 -9.42
CA PRO A 53 7.14 -9.62 -8.97
C PRO A 53 6.45 -8.87 -10.10
N LYS A 54 7.19 -8.39 -11.09
CA LYS A 54 6.60 -7.66 -12.23
C LYS A 54 5.62 -8.52 -13.03
N ALA A 55 5.95 -9.79 -13.27
CA ALA A 55 5.06 -10.72 -13.97
C ALA A 55 3.83 -11.04 -13.13
N LEU A 56 4.00 -11.22 -11.82
CA LEU A 56 2.89 -11.44 -10.88
C LEU A 56 1.93 -10.26 -10.85
N LYS A 57 2.46 -9.05 -10.73
CA LYS A 57 1.68 -7.82 -10.75
C LYS A 57 0.82 -7.73 -12.00
N LYS A 58 1.41 -7.96 -13.17
CA LYS A 58 0.71 -7.93 -14.44
C LYS A 58 -0.43 -8.93 -14.49
N LYS A 59 -0.18 -10.17 -14.08
CA LYS A 59 -1.20 -11.23 -14.01
C LYS A 59 -2.38 -10.84 -13.11
N ILE A 60 -2.07 -10.32 -11.93
CA ILE A 60 -3.09 -9.93 -10.95
C ILE A 60 -3.93 -8.77 -11.50
N GLU A 61 -3.28 -7.75 -12.02
CA GLU A 61 -3.97 -6.57 -12.57
C GLU A 61 -4.86 -6.92 -13.78
N GLU A 62 -4.39 -7.78 -14.67
CA GLU A 62 -5.17 -8.26 -15.81
C GLU A 62 -6.41 -9.05 -15.34
N LEU A 63 -6.23 -9.97 -14.41
CA LEU A 63 -7.35 -10.76 -13.86
C LEU A 63 -8.39 -9.88 -13.18
N LEU A 64 -7.95 -8.94 -12.36
CA LEU A 64 -8.87 -8.04 -11.66
C LEU A 64 -9.63 -7.15 -12.63
N ARG A 65 -8.96 -6.62 -13.66
CA ARG A 65 -9.61 -5.83 -14.70
C ARG A 65 -10.68 -6.64 -15.44
N GLU A 66 -10.35 -7.86 -15.85
CA GLU A 66 -11.28 -8.74 -16.58
C GLU A 66 -12.45 -9.18 -15.72
N SER A 67 -12.20 -9.49 -14.46
CA SER A 67 -13.21 -10.03 -13.53
C SER A 67 -14.09 -8.97 -12.91
N LEU A 68 -13.55 -7.77 -12.65
CA LEU A 68 -14.26 -6.70 -11.95
C LEU A 68 -14.76 -5.60 -12.88
N GLY A 69 -14.19 -5.47 -14.07
CA GLY A 69 -14.59 -4.48 -15.06
C GLY A 69 -13.95 -3.10 -14.87
N TYR A 70 -12.97 -2.97 -13.97
CA TYR A 70 -12.20 -1.73 -13.78
C TYR A 70 -10.77 -2.05 -13.40
N GLU A 71 -9.87 -1.09 -13.59
CA GLU A 71 -8.45 -1.24 -13.26
C GLU A 71 -8.22 -1.15 -11.76
N VAL A 72 -7.42 -2.08 -11.24
CA VAL A 72 -6.97 -2.10 -9.85
C VAL A 72 -5.45 -2.17 -9.84
N ALA A 73 -4.79 -1.06 -9.58
CA ALA A 73 -3.34 -1.05 -9.43
C ALA A 73 -2.95 -1.87 -8.20
N THR A 74 -1.94 -2.72 -8.37
CA THR A 74 -1.50 -3.68 -7.36
C THR A 74 -0.04 -3.43 -7.00
N PHE A 75 0.24 -3.28 -5.71
CA PHE A 75 1.58 -3.06 -5.19
C PHE A 75 2.01 -4.28 -4.41
N LEU A 76 3.06 -4.96 -4.87
CA LEU A 76 3.56 -6.19 -4.26
C LEU A 76 4.78 -5.90 -3.37
N ARG A 77 4.83 -6.59 -2.24
CA ARG A 77 5.99 -6.61 -1.35
C ARG A 77 6.26 -8.04 -0.91
N THR A 78 7.54 -8.37 -0.76
CA THR A 78 7.98 -9.66 -0.22
C THR A 78 8.00 -9.63 1.31
N ASP A 79 8.17 -10.80 1.94
CA ASP A 79 8.36 -10.92 3.38
C ASP A 79 9.47 -9.98 3.88
N LYS A 80 10.63 -10.02 3.21
CA LYS A 80 11.79 -9.21 3.57
C LYS A 80 11.50 -7.71 3.49
N GLU A 81 10.83 -7.28 2.42
CA GLU A 81 10.44 -5.89 2.24
C GLU A 81 9.45 -5.45 3.34
N LEU A 82 8.46 -6.29 3.64
CA LEU A 82 7.46 -5.94 4.66
C LEU A 82 8.08 -5.80 6.05
N ILE A 83 9.01 -6.69 6.41
CA ILE A 83 9.76 -6.58 7.68
C ILE A 83 10.50 -5.24 7.74
N GLN A 84 11.21 -4.88 6.68
CA GLN A 84 11.94 -3.61 6.62
C GLN A 84 11.01 -2.41 6.74
N ILE A 85 9.88 -2.45 6.04
CA ILE A 85 8.87 -1.38 6.08
C ILE A 85 8.29 -1.23 7.49
N ALA A 86 7.94 -2.34 8.14
CA ALA A 86 7.34 -2.32 9.48
C ALA A 86 8.32 -1.80 10.55
N ARG A 87 9.61 -2.03 10.38
CA ARG A 87 10.65 -1.64 11.33
C ARG A 87 11.25 -0.25 11.06
N TYR A 88 10.97 0.32 9.89
CA TYR A 88 11.56 1.59 9.49
C TYR A 88 11.02 2.76 10.33
N ARG A 89 11.92 3.58 10.85
CA ARG A 89 11.56 4.74 11.66
C ARG A 89 11.70 6.01 10.84
N ALA A 90 10.59 6.44 10.27
CA ALA A 90 10.55 7.60 9.39
C ALA A 90 10.57 8.94 10.14
N PHE A 91 10.07 8.96 11.39
CA PHE A 91 9.88 10.19 12.15
C PHE A 91 10.43 10.06 13.56
N ALA A 92 10.84 11.21 14.13
CA ALA A 92 11.27 11.30 15.51
C ALA A 92 10.11 11.03 16.48
N ASP A 93 10.43 10.54 17.68
CA ASP A 93 9.43 10.24 18.71
C ASP A 93 8.60 11.47 19.09
N SER A 94 9.21 12.66 19.10
CA SER A 94 8.51 13.92 19.39
C SER A 94 7.42 14.24 18.36
N ALA A 95 7.65 13.94 17.08
CA ALA A 95 6.67 14.12 16.03
C ALA A 95 5.55 13.08 16.13
N LEU A 96 5.90 11.83 16.44
CA LEU A 96 4.93 10.74 16.62
C LEU A 96 4.00 11.01 17.80
N ALA A 97 4.50 11.60 18.87
CA ALA A 97 3.72 11.87 20.09
C ALA A 97 2.53 12.81 19.87
N VAL A 98 2.62 13.73 18.91
CA VAL A 98 1.56 14.72 18.62
C VAL A 98 0.75 14.37 17.38
N ALA A 99 1.06 13.25 16.74
CA ALA A 99 0.37 12.83 15.52
C ALA A 99 -0.97 12.16 15.85
N THR A 100 -1.94 12.36 14.98
CA THR A 100 -3.24 11.68 15.03
C THR A 100 -3.29 10.51 14.06
N SER A 101 -2.59 10.59 12.94
CA SER A 101 -2.53 9.50 11.96
C SER A 101 -1.12 9.33 11.40
N HIS A 102 -0.81 8.09 11.07
CA HIS A 102 0.47 7.71 10.45
C HIS A 102 0.19 6.65 9.41
N ASN A 103 0.45 6.96 8.16
CA ASN A 103 0.17 6.09 7.03
C ASN A 103 1.41 5.86 6.17
N ILE A 104 1.43 4.72 5.49
CA ILE A 104 2.48 4.36 4.53
C ILE A 104 1.84 4.26 3.15
N GLY A 105 2.36 5.00 2.20
CA GLY A 105 2.00 4.92 0.80
C GLY A 105 2.93 3.98 0.05
N PHE A 106 2.35 3.06 -0.69
CA PHE A 106 3.08 2.12 -1.55
C PHE A 106 3.03 2.62 -2.98
N ILE A 107 4.19 2.71 -3.61
CA ILE A 107 4.36 3.09 -5.01
C ILE A 107 5.14 2.01 -5.77
N GLU A 108 5.06 2.02 -7.08
CA GLU A 108 5.71 1.00 -7.92
C GLU A 108 7.22 1.24 -8.03
N GLU A 109 7.59 2.46 -8.36
CA GLU A 109 8.99 2.85 -8.55
C GLU A 109 9.31 4.02 -7.60
N PRO A 110 10.57 4.19 -7.19
CA PRO A 110 10.97 5.37 -6.41
C PRO A 110 10.60 6.67 -7.14
N LEU A 111 10.21 7.69 -6.39
CA LEU A 111 9.89 8.99 -6.95
C LEU A 111 11.11 9.62 -7.61
N SER A 112 10.89 10.34 -8.72
CA SER A 112 11.91 11.20 -9.29
C SER A 112 12.29 12.32 -8.31
N ASP A 113 13.43 12.95 -8.50
CA ASP A 113 13.85 14.05 -7.64
C ASP A 113 12.84 15.21 -7.65
N ASP A 114 12.28 15.53 -8.83
CA ASP A 114 11.26 16.58 -8.97
C ASP A 114 9.97 16.20 -8.26
N ALA A 115 9.51 14.97 -8.39
CA ALA A 115 8.31 14.48 -7.71
C ALA A 115 8.51 14.49 -6.18
N GLY A 116 9.67 14.07 -5.71
CA GLY A 116 10.04 14.11 -4.30
C GLY A 116 10.03 15.52 -3.74
N LYS A 117 10.62 16.48 -4.46
CA LYS A 117 10.61 17.90 -4.08
C LYS A 117 9.19 18.46 -4.01
N SER A 118 8.36 18.17 -5.01
CA SER A 118 6.98 18.62 -5.05
C SER A 118 6.18 18.09 -3.86
N LEU A 119 6.40 16.84 -3.47
CA LEU A 119 5.78 16.26 -2.28
C LEU A 119 6.23 16.98 -1.01
N MET A 120 7.56 17.17 -0.84
CA MET A 120 8.12 17.78 0.35
C MET A 120 7.69 19.24 0.52
N GLU A 121 7.37 19.94 -0.56
CA GLU A 121 6.81 21.30 -0.51
C GLU A 121 5.42 21.35 0.13
N LEU A 122 4.71 20.23 0.20
CA LEU A 122 3.41 20.13 0.86
C LEU A 122 3.51 19.98 2.38
N GLN A 123 4.72 19.83 2.92
CA GLN A 123 4.89 19.75 4.38
C GLN A 123 4.42 21.03 5.06
N SER A 124 3.78 20.84 6.23
CA SER A 124 3.25 21.92 7.04
C SER A 124 3.36 21.55 8.52
N ASP A 125 2.83 22.39 9.39
CA ASP A 125 2.72 22.06 10.83
C ASP A 125 1.80 20.87 11.08
N ILE A 126 0.94 20.55 10.11
CA ILE A 126 -0.06 19.47 10.23
C ILE A 126 0.47 18.18 9.59
N ASP A 127 1.00 18.25 8.37
CA ASP A 127 1.41 17.10 7.58
C ASP A 127 2.92 17.07 7.37
N GLN A 128 3.53 15.91 7.64
CA GLN A 128 4.93 15.64 7.39
C GLN A 128 5.08 14.40 6.52
N PHE A 129 6.08 14.40 5.66
CA PHE A 129 6.36 13.30 4.75
C PHE A 129 7.80 12.84 4.88
N HIS A 130 8.00 11.54 4.66
CA HIS A 130 9.33 10.95 4.54
C HIS A 130 9.30 9.93 3.41
N ILE A 131 10.24 10.06 2.47
CA ILE A 131 10.35 9.17 1.31
C ILE A 131 11.47 8.18 1.56
N ASN A 132 11.17 6.90 1.44
CA ASN A 132 12.16 5.82 1.54
C ASN A 132 11.93 4.80 0.42
N GLY A 133 12.69 4.89 -0.67
CA GLY A 133 12.54 3.98 -1.79
C GLY A 133 11.16 4.02 -2.42
N ARG A 134 10.44 2.90 -2.33
CA ARG A 134 9.08 2.74 -2.87
C ARG A 134 7.99 2.93 -1.81
N GLU A 135 8.32 3.50 -0.68
CA GLU A 135 7.37 3.84 0.39
C GLU A 135 7.41 5.33 0.68
N VAL A 136 6.24 5.89 0.95
CA VAL A 136 6.07 7.28 1.37
C VAL A 136 5.35 7.28 2.72
N TYR A 137 6.01 7.79 3.75
CA TYR A 137 5.46 7.87 5.09
C TYR A 137 4.80 9.23 5.27
N TRP A 138 3.53 9.21 5.69
CA TRP A 138 2.73 10.40 5.94
C TRP A 138 2.28 10.42 7.38
N LEU A 139 2.75 11.43 8.10
CA LEU A 139 2.39 11.70 9.49
C LEU A 139 1.50 12.95 9.52
N SER A 140 0.36 12.88 10.19
CA SER A 140 -0.56 14.00 10.27
C SER A 140 -1.06 14.23 11.70
N ARG A 141 -1.25 15.50 12.05
CA ARG A 141 -1.94 15.89 13.29
C ARG A 141 -3.45 15.83 13.15
N MET A 142 -3.96 15.57 11.96
CA MET A 142 -5.39 15.40 11.65
C MET A 142 -5.70 13.94 11.36
N LYS A 143 -6.96 13.55 11.55
CA LYS A 143 -7.43 12.25 11.10
C LYS A 143 -7.36 12.17 9.58
N GLN A 144 -7.14 10.96 9.07
CA GLN A 144 -7.18 10.70 7.64
C GLN A 144 -8.55 11.14 7.08
N GLY A 145 -8.54 11.91 6.00
CA GLY A 145 -9.75 12.48 5.40
C GLY A 145 -10.08 13.88 5.86
N GLU A 146 -9.51 14.36 6.97
CA GLU A 146 -9.68 15.73 7.45
C GLU A 146 -8.57 16.66 6.99
N SER A 147 -7.39 16.11 6.62
CA SER A 147 -6.29 16.89 6.06
C SER A 147 -6.58 17.30 4.62
N THR A 148 -5.97 18.39 4.17
CA THR A 148 -5.95 18.78 2.76
C THR A 148 -5.14 17.81 1.90
N PHE A 149 -4.26 17.04 2.50
CA PHE A 149 -3.53 15.97 1.82
C PHE A 149 -4.38 14.69 1.74
N SER A 150 -4.26 14.00 0.61
CA SER A 150 -4.96 12.73 0.35
C SER A 150 -4.18 11.93 -0.70
N ASN A 151 -4.58 10.69 -0.95
CA ASN A 151 -4.00 9.90 -2.02
C ASN A 151 -4.15 10.59 -3.39
N ALA A 152 -5.30 11.23 -3.64
CA ALA A 152 -5.52 11.98 -4.87
C ALA A 152 -4.54 13.14 -5.03
N VAL A 153 -4.27 13.88 -3.96
CA VAL A 153 -3.27 14.96 -3.95
C VAL A 153 -1.88 14.40 -4.20
N PHE A 154 -1.53 13.30 -3.53
CA PHE A 154 -0.24 12.63 -3.74
C PHE A 154 -0.05 12.25 -5.22
N GLU A 155 -1.02 11.57 -5.81
CA GLU A 155 -0.92 11.11 -7.20
C GLU A 155 -0.82 12.27 -8.19
N ARG A 156 -1.54 13.36 -7.93
CA ARG A 156 -1.48 14.57 -8.76
C ARG A 156 -0.09 15.23 -8.70
N VAL A 157 0.46 15.36 -7.51
CA VAL A 157 1.74 16.05 -7.28
C VAL A 157 2.92 15.20 -7.71
N SER A 158 2.91 13.91 -7.38
CA SER A 158 4.01 12.98 -7.67
C SER A 158 3.93 12.37 -9.08
N LYS A 159 2.75 12.42 -9.71
CA LYS A 159 2.45 11.73 -10.98
C LYS A 159 2.67 10.22 -10.91
N SER A 160 2.52 9.65 -9.71
CA SER A 160 2.66 8.22 -9.44
C SER A 160 1.39 7.70 -8.78
N LYS A 161 0.93 6.52 -9.18
CA LYS A 161 -0.15 5.84 -8.47
C LYS A 161 0.35 5.32 -7.14
N ALA A 162 -0.52 5.37 -6.13
CA ALA A 162 -0.21 4.89 -4.79
C ALA A 162 -1.44 4.33 -4.09
N THR A 163 -1.20 3.53 -3.07
CA THR A 163 -2.22 3.16 -2.10
C THR A 163 -1.64 3.30 -0.69
N PHE A 164 -2.43 3.84 0.23
CA PHE A 164 -1.99 4.11 1.60
C PHE A 164 -2.61 3.13 2.58
N ARG A 165 -1.83 2.72 3.58
CA ARG A 165 -2.27 1.90 4.70
C ARG A 165 -1.79 2.50 6.00
N GLY A 166 -2.60 2.39 7.06
CA GLY A 166 -2.15 2.80 8.39
C GLY A 166 -0.96 1.97 8.86
N VAL A 167 -0.05 2.59 9.57
CA VAL A 167 1.12 1.92 10.15
C VAL A 167 0.71 0.73 11.04
N ASN A 168 -0.39 0.86 11.78
CA ASN A 168 -0.90 -0.23 12.61
C ASN A 168 -1.30 -1.46 11.79
N THR A 169 -1.88 -1.26 10.62
CA THR A 169 -2.23 -2.36 9.71
C THR A 169 -0.97 -3.11 9.27
N ILE A 170 0.06 -2.39 8.88
CA ILE A 170 1.33 -2.97 8.44
C ILE A 170 2.04 -3.70 9.59
N SER A 171 2.06 -3.11 10.78
CA SER A 171 2.64 -3.75 11.98
C SER A 171 1.90 -5.05 12.33
N ARG A 172 0.59 -5.06 12.23
CA ARG A 172 -0.23 -6.26 12.49
C ARG A 172 -0.02 -7.35 11.44
N LEU A 173 0.14 -6.96 10.17
CA LEU A 173 0.51 -7.89 9.11
C LEU A 173 1.87 -8.54 9.38
N ALA A 174 2.87 -7.72 9.71
CA ALA A 174 4.20 -8.22 10.02
C ALA A 174 4.16 -9.17 11.23
N ALA A 175 3.46 -8.82 12.29
CA ALA A 175 3.33 -9.67 13.48
C ALA A 175 2.64 -11.00 13.17
N LYS A 176 1.62 -10.99 12.32
CA LYS A 176 0.87 -12.21 11.99
C LYS A 176 1.65 -13.19 11.12
N TYR A 177 2.42 -12.71 10.16
CA TYR A 177 3.02 -13.58 9.14
C TYR A 177 4.53 -13.74 9.24
N LEU A 178 5.23 -12.86 9.97
CA LEU A 178 6.69 -12.75 9.89
C LEU A 178 7.42 -12.90 11.23
N ASP A 179 6.70 -13.15 12.30
CA ASP A 179 7.29 -13.40 13.63
C ASP A 179 7.51 -14.88 13.90
#